data_b0b54f9fcec0bed3b4f19c0817a8cffd
#
_entry.id   b0b54f9fcec0bed3b4f19c0817a8cffd
#
_cell.length_a   1.000
_cell.length_b   1.000
_cell.length_c   1.000
_cell.angle_alpha   90.00
_cell.angle_beta   90.00
_cell.angle_gamma   90.00
#
_symmetry.space_group_name_H-M   'P 1'
#
loop_
_entity.id
_entity.type
_entity.pdbx_description
1 polymer ?
#
loop_
_entity_poly.entity_id
_entity_poly.type
_entity_poly.pdbx_seq_one_letter_code
_entity_poly.pdbx_strand_id
1 'polypeptide(L)'
;MIVLDTNVVLDWLLFNDPSSTSFAAAIASRQLRWVASPAMRGELAAVLVRGLSASRRADPAAVLAAWDAHAEEVAEPPRLPVAVALRCTDPDDQKFLDLAHVAQARWLLSRDRAVLRLAKHAARLHIMITVPERWSILE
;
A
#
# COMPACT_ATOMS: atom_id res chain seq x y z
N MET A 1 9.08 -2.27 -7.68
CA MET A 1 8.57 -1.72 -6.40
C MET A 1 7.05 -1.78 -6.36
N ILE A 2 6.51 -2.01 -5.19
CA ILE A 2 5.07 -2.05 -4.95
C ILE A 2 4.72 -1.10 -3.81
N VAL A 3 3.57 -0.44 -3.92
CA VAL A 3 2.95 0.33 -2.86
C VAL A 3 1.67 -0.38 -2.42
N LEU A 4 1.45 -0.48 -1.12
CA LEU A 4 0.30 -1.16 -0.53
C LEU A 4 -0.55 -0.17 0.24
N ASP A 5 -1.85 -0.13 -0.06
CA ASP A 5 -2.85 0.60 0.73
C ASP A 5 -2.91 0.01 2.15
N THR A 6 -3.29 0.82 3.12
CA THR A 6 -3.35 0.41 4.53
C THR A 6 -4.22 -0.83 4.74
N ASN A 7 -5.37 -0.93 4.08
CA ASN A 7 -6.23 -2.11 4.22
C ASN A 7 -5.58 -3.38 3.68
N VAL A 8 -4.78 -3.27 2.61
CA VAL A 8 -4.02 -4.40 2.08
C VAL A 8 -2.95 -4.85 3.06
N VAL A 9 -2.27 -3.90 3.71
CA VAL A 9 -1.29 -4.21 4.76
C VAL A 9 -1.95 -4.89 5.95
N LEU A 10 -3.11 -4.42 6.38
CA LEU A 10 -3.86 -5.03 7.48
C LEU A 10 -4.29 -6.46 7.14
N ASP A 11 -4.79 -6.68 5.94
CA ASP A 11 -5.17 -8.02 5.48
C ASP A 11 -3.98 -8.98 5.57
N TRP A 12 -2.81 -8.50 5.22
CA TRP A 12 -1.59 -9.30 5.26
C TRP A 12 -1.06 -9.49 6.68
N LEU A 13 -0.74 -8.40 7.36
CA LEU A 13 0.04 -8.45 8.60
C LEU A 13 -0.81 -8.72 9.85
N LEU A 14 -2.09 -8.39 9.82
CA LEU A 14 -2.99 -8.58 10.96
C LEU A 14 -3.94 -9.75 10.75
N PHE A 15 -4.60 -9.81 9.59
CA PHE A 15 -5.64 -10.81 9.34
C PHE A 15 -5.14 -12.08 8.66
N ASN A 16 -3.90 -12.06 8.17
CA ASN A 16 -3.29 -13.20 7.48
C ASN A 16 -4.18 -13.72 6.33
N ASP A 17 -4.73 -12.79 5.57
CA ASP A 17 -5.66 -13.10 4.49
C ASP A 17 -4.94 -13.84 3.36
N PRO A 18 -5.53 -14.93 2.82
CA PRO A 18 -4.90 -15.70 1.73
C PRO A 18 -4.62 -14.88 0.47
N SER A 19 -5.34 -13.80 0.22
CA SER A 19 -5.08 -12.92 -0.92
C SER A 19 -3.70 -12.27 -0.89
N SER A 20 -3.07 -12.26 0.29
CA SER A 20 -1.74 -11.67 0.49
C SER A 20 -0.59 -12.59 0.11
N THR A 21 -0.85 -13.88 -0.04
CA THR A 21 0.19 -14.91 -0.13
C THR A 21 1.22 -14.62 -1.23
N SER A 22 0.76 -14.27 -2.42
CA SER A 22 1.64 -14.09 -3.58
C SER A 22 2.60 -12.92 -3.41
N PHE A 23 2.08 -11.72 -3.09
CA PHE A 23 2.96 -10.57 -2.95
C PHE A 23 3.79 -10.64 -1.67
N ALA A 24 3.25 -11.20 -0.59
CA ALA A 24 3.99 -11.40 0.65
C ALA A 24 5.21 -12.30 0.45
N ALA A 25 5.07 -13.40 -0.28
CA ALA A 25 6.18 -14.28 -0.61
C ALA A 25 7.25 -13.56 -1.44
N ALA A 26 6.83 -12.76 -2.42
CA ALA A 26 7.75 -12.01 -3.26
C ALA A 26 8.51 -10.93 -2.46
N ILE A 27 7.85 -10.29 -1.50
CA ILE A 27 8.50 -9.32 -0.60
C ILE A 27 9.49 -10.02 0.31
N ALA A 28 9.09 -11.13 0.93
CA ALA A 28 9.95 -11.89 1.85
C ALA A 28 11.21 -12.43 1.16
N SER A 29 11.08 -12.87 -0.08
CA SER A 29 12.21 -13.37 -0.88
C SER A 29 13.04 -12.26 -1.54
N ARG A 30 12.66 -11.02 -1.36
CA ARG A 30 13.31 -9.83 -1.94
C ARG A 30 13.23 -9.74 -3.47
N GLN A 31 12.35 -10.48 -4.10
CA GLN A 31 12.03 -10.32 -5.51
C GLN A 31 11.22 -9.04 -5.76
N LEU A 32 10.53 -8.56 -4.74
CA LEU A 32 9.67 -7.39 -4.79
C LEU A 32 10.04 -6.45 -3.64
N ARG A 33 10.22 -5.17 -3.95
CA ARG A 33 10.50 -4.13 -2.96
C ARG A 33 9.21 -3.42 -2.60
N TRP A 34 8.80 -3.51 -1.34
CA TRP A 34 7.67 -2.76 -0.82
C TRP A 34 8.17 -1.44 -0.26
N VAL A 35 7.75 -0.33 -0.88
CA VAL A 35 8.14 1.01 -0.45
C VAL A 35 6.97 1.70 0.24
N ALA A 36 7.26 2.43 1.30
CA ALA A 36 6.26 3.12 2.11
C ALA A 36 6.88 4.39 2.71
N SER A 37 6.02 5.37 3.00
CA SER A 37 6.43 6.63 3.60
C SER A 37 6.12 6.66 5.10
N PRO A 38 6.72 7.59 5.87
CA PRO A 38 6.38 7.76 7.29
C PRO A 38 4.89 8.02 7.53
N ALA A 39 4.22 8.77 6.67
CA ALA A 39 2.79 9.03 6.80
C ALA A 39 1.95 7.76 6.71
N MET A 40 2.33 6.83 5.85
CA MET A 40 1.66 5.53 5.73
C MET A 40 1.82 4.69 6.99
N ARG A 41 3.01 4.67 7.56
CA ARG A 41 3.26 3.97 8.81
C ARG A 41 2.47 4.58 9.95
N GLY A 42 2.42 5.91 10.01
CA GLY A 42 1.63 6.63 11.00
C GLY A 42 0.15 6.34 10.91
N GLU A 43 -0.40 6.24 9.69
CA GLU A 43 -1.81 5.86 9.49
C GLU A 43 -2.08 4.44 9.99
N LEU A 44 -1.21 3.49 9.67
CA LEU A 44 -1.33 2.12 10.17
C LEU A 44 -1.30 2.10 11.70
N ALA A 45 -0.36 2.79 12.31
CA ALA A 45 -0.26 2.86 13.77
C ALA A 45 -1.53 3.44 14.39
N ALA A 46 -2.08 4.50 13.80
CA ALA A 46 -3.31 5.12 14.29
C ALA A 46 -4.51 4.18 14.20
N VAL A 47 -4.64 3.43 13.10
CA VAL A 47 -5.71 2.43 12.94
C VAL A 47 -5.58 1.33 13.99
N LEU A 48 -4.37 0.85 14.23
CA LEU A 48 -4.12 -0.23 15.20
C LEU A 48 -4.46 0.22 16.63
N VAL A 49 -4.14 1.48 16.99
CA VAL A 49 -4.43 2.02 18.32
C VAL A 49 -5.93 2.18 18.53
N ARG A 50 -6.69 2.64 17.52
CA ARG A 50 -8.13 2.78 17.64
C ARG A 50 -8.85 1.44 17.78
N GLY A 51 -8.20 0.35 17.39
CA GLY A 51 -8.79 -0.97 17.38
C GLY A 51 -9.79 -1.16 16.24
N LEU A 52 -9.79 -2.35 15.63
CA LEU A 52 -10.64 -2.65 14.49
C LEU A 52 -11.97 -3.26 14.90
N SER A 53 -12.01 -3.98 16.01
CA SER A 53 -13.21 -4.45 16.66
C SER A 53 -12.87 -5.00 18.04
N ALA A 54 -13.86 -5.02 18.96
CA ALA A 54 -13.69 -5.53 20.30
C ALA A 54 -13.33 -7.03 20.33
N SER A 55 -13.64 -7.78 19.29
CA SER A 55 -13.39 -9.22 19.19
C SER A 55 -12.00 -9.54 18.64
N ARG A 56 -11.26 -8.57 18.11
CA ARG A 56 -9.93 -8.78 17.54
C ARG A 56 -8.90 -7.96 18.30
N ARG A 57 -8.07 -8.67 19.04
CA ARG A 57 -6.93 -8.07 19.73
C ARG A 57 -5.78 -7.95 18.72
N ALA A 58 -5.59 -6.75 18.20
CA ALA A 58 -4.38 -6.46 17.46
C ALA A 58 -3.25 -6.23 18.46
N ASP A 59 -2.08 -6.80 18.18
CA ASP A 59 -0.85 -6.39 18.83
C ASP A 59 -0.19 -5.35 17.92
N PRO A 60 -0.36 -4.04 18.20
CA PRO A 60 0.20 -3.00 17.34
C PRO A 60 1.71 -3.10 17.18
N ALA A 61 2.41 -3.48 18.27
CA ALA A 61 3.86 -3.59 18.23
C ALA A 61 4.32 -4.71 17.28
N ALA A 62 3.62 -5.84 17.27
CA ALA A 62 3.96 -6.95 16.38
C ALA A 62 3.71 -6.60 14.91
N VAL A 63 2.61 -5.92 14.62
CA VAL A 63 2.29 -5.49 13.24
C VAL A 63 3.32 -4.47 12.74
N LEU A 64 3.65 -3.48 13.57
CA LEU A 64 4.63 -2.47 13.20
C LEU A 64 6.04 -3.05 13.06
N ALA A 65 6.41 -4.04 13.88
CA ALA A 65 7.69 -4.74 13.74
C ALA A 65 7.76 -5.50 12.41
N ALA A 66 6.66 -6.14 11.99
CA ALA A 66 6.59 -6.80 10.69
C ALA A 66 6.68 -5.81 9.54
N TRP A 67 6.01 -4.66 9.67
CA TRP A 67 6.17 -3.56 8.71
C TRP A 67 7.64 -3.17 8.58
N ASP A 68 8.29 -2.90 9.71
CA ASP A 68 9.69 -2.45 9.72
C ASP A 68 10.65 -3.50 9.14
N ALA A 69 10.31 -4.78 9.27
CA ALA A 69 11.12 -5.86 8.73
C ALA A 69 10.99 -5.99 7.21
N HIS A 70 9.84 -5.64 6.63
CA HIS A 70 9.54 -5.90 5.23
C HIS A 70 9.47 -4.64 4.36
N ALA A 71 9.03 -3.51 4.91
CA ALA A 71 8.90 -2.28 4.15
C ALA A 71 10.24 -1.55 4.06
N GLU A 72 10.49 -0.98 2.88
CA GLU A 72 11.57 -0.03 2.69
C GLU A 72 10.99 1.37 2.86
N GLU A 73 11.34 2.04 3.96
CA GLU A 73 10.84 3.37 4.22
C GLU A 73 11.58 4.39 3.36
N VAL A 74 10.81 5.21 2.65
CA VAL A 74 11.30 6.29 1.81
C VAL A 74 10.74 7.61 2.29
N ALA A 75 11.39 8.71 1.93
CA ALA A 75 10.93 10.04 2.34
C ALA A 75 9.53 10.33 1.79
N GLU A 76 8.78 11.18 2.51
CA GLU A 76 7.51 11.67 2.00
C GLU A 76 7.73 12.31 0.63
N PRO A 77 6.91 11.96 -0.39
CA PRO A 77 7.04 12.58 -1.69
C PRO A 77 6.64 14.07 -1.62
N PRO A 78 7.25 14.91 -2.44
CA PRO A 78 6.79 16.29 -2.55
C PRO A 78 5.38 16.33 -3.11
N ARG A 79 4.65 17.40 -2.80
CA ARG A 79 3.32 17.59 -3.36
C ARG A 79 3.43 17.78 -4.87
N LEU A 80 2.76 16.89 -5.62
CA LEU A 80 2.83 16.94 -7.07
C LEU A 80 1.91 18.04 -7.63
N PRO A 81 2.32 18.73 -8.72
CA PRO A 81 1.44 19.66 -9.42
C PRO A 81 0.17 18.96 -9.90
N VAL A 82 -0.95 19.68 -9.90
CA VAL A 82 -2.26 19.15 -10.33
C VAL A 82 -2.19 18.54 -11.74
N ALA A 83 -1.40 19.15 -12.63
CA ALA A 83 -1.30 18.70 -14.01
C ALA A 83 -0.68 17.32 -14.19
N VAL A 84 0.11 16.85 -13.23
CA VAL A 84 0.82 15.56 -13.32
C VAL A 84 0.36 14.54 -12.28
N ALA A 85 -0.33 14.97 -11.24
CA ALA A 85 -0.77 14.09 -10.17
C ALA A 85 -1.98 13.25 -10.59
N LEU A 86 -1.98 11.98 -10.18
CA LEU A 86 -3.19 11.17 -10.17
C LEU A 86 -4.06 11.65 -9.01
N ARG A 87 -5.24 12.17 -9.29
CA ARG A 87 -6.11 12.76 -8.28
C ARG A 87 -7.14 11.77 -7.77
N CYS A 88 -7.03 11.41 -6.51
CA CYS A 88 -8.01 10.58 -5.82
C CYS A 88 -9.16 11.46 -5.31
N THR A 89 -10.39 10.95 -5.40
CA THR A 89 -11.56 11.63 -4.83
C THR A 89 -11.54 11.57 -3.30
N ASP A 90 -10.82 10.60 -2.73
CA ASP A 90 -10.59 10.50 -1.28
C ASP A 90 -9.22 11.06 -0.95
N PRO A 91 -9.13 12.21 -0.24
CA PRO A 91 -7.84 12.81 0.10
C PRO A 91 -6.95 11.93 0.96
N ASP A 92 -7.55 11.03 1.78
CA ASP A 92 -6.79 10.14 2.64
C ASP A 92 -5.99 9.10 1.85
N ASP A 93 -6.40 8.81 0.62
CA ASP A 93 -5.73 7.83 -0.25
C ASP A 93 -4.74 8.47 -1.22
N GLN A 94 -4.70 9.78 -1.29
CA GLN A 94 -3.83 10.50 -2.24
C GLN A 94 -2.35 10.15 -2.04
N LYS A 95 -1.92 9.93 -0.80
CA LYS A 95 -0.51 9.63 -0.50
C LYS A 95 -0.01 8.35 -1.16
N PHE A 96 -0.87 7.35 -1.35
CA PHE A 96 -0.48 6.10 -2.02
C PHE A 96 -0.21 6.34 -3.51
N LEU A 97 -1.04 7.15 -4.15
CA LEU A 97 -0.87 7.51 -5.55
C LEU A 97 0.37 8.37 -5.77
N ASP A 98 0.59 9.35 -4.89
CA ASP A 98 1.74 10.24 -4.99
C ASP A 98 3.04 9.44 -4.81
N LEU A 99 3.09 8.54 -3.85
CA LEU A 99 4.29 7.73 -3.64
C LEU A 99 4.54 6.80 -4.82
N ALA A 100 3.50 6.13 -5.31
CA ALA A 100 3.63 5.24 -6.47
C ALA A 100 4.17 5.99 -7.68
N HIS A 101 3.71 7.22 -7.89
CA HIS A 101 4.16 8.06 -9.00
C HIS A 101 5.62 8.50 -8.82
N VAL A 102 5.96 9.08 -7.67
CA VAL A 102 7.31 9.60 -7.42
C VAL A 102 8.35 8.48 -7.37
N ALA A 103 8.03 7.35 -6.75
CA ALA A 103 8.93 6.20 -6.66
C ALA A 103 8.98 5.38 -7.96
N GLN A 104 8.12 5.69 -8.94
CA GLN A 104 7.96 4.90 -10.15
C GLN A 104 7.69 3.42 -9.83
N ALA A 105 6.81 3.20 -8.85
CA ALA A 105 6.40 1.86 -8.49
C ALA A 105 5.62 1.22 -9.64
N ARG A 106 5.87 -0.07 -9.88
CA ARG A 106 5.15 -0.78 -10.93
C ARG A 106 3.73 -1.12 -10.52
N TRP A 107 3.49 -1.35 -9.23
CA TRP A 107 2.19 -1.76 -8.72
C TRP A 107 1.76 -0.92 -7.53
N LEU A 108 0.46 -0.67 -7.47
CA LEU A 108 -0.23 -0.17 -6.28
C LEU A 108 -1.42 -1.09 -6.02
N LEU A 109 -1.42 -1.76 -4.87
CA LEU A 109 -2.52 -2.64 -4.49
C LEU A 109 -3.45 -1.93 -3.52
N SER A 110 -4.74 -1.95 -3.84
CA SER A 110 -5.78 -1.33 -3.04
C SER A 110 -7.10 -2.08 -3.21
N ARG A 111 -8.00 -1.93 -2.24
CA ARG A 111 -9.39 -2.37 -2.36
C ARG A 111 -10.35 -1.19 -2.44
N ASP A 112 -9.83 0.02 -2.33
CA ASP A 112 -10.63 1.23 -2.34
C ASP A 112 -11.04 1.60 -3.76
N ARG A 113 -12.34 1.80 -3.97
CA ARG A 113 -12.87 2.15 -5.29
C ARG A 113 -12.31 3.47 -5.81
N ALA A 114 -12.09 4.44 -4.93
CA ALA A 114 -11.53 5.73 -5.31
C ALA A 114 -10.15 5.61 -5.92
N VAL A 115 -9.35 4.66 -5.43
CA VAL A 115 -8.02 4.35 -5.97
C VAL A 115 -8.15 3.51 -7.25
N LEU A 116 -8.96 2.45 -7.21
CA LEU A 116 -9.11 1.52 -8.35
C LEU A 116 -9.66 2.20 -9.60
N ARG A 117 -10.47 3.25 -9.46
CA ARG A 117 -10.99 4.05 -10.58
C ARG A 117 -9.88 4.71 -11.41
N LEU A 118 -8.72 4.89 -10.84
CA LEU A 118 -7.59 5.55 -11.50
C LEU A 118 -6.70 4.58 -12.27
N ALA A 119 -7.06 3.29 -12.33
CA ALA A 119 -6.23 2.26 -12.95
C ALA A 119 -5.85 2.57 -14.40
N LYS A 120 -6.79 3.08 -15.21
CA LYS A 120 -6.51 3.43 -16.60
C LYS A 120 -5.55 4.61 -16.72
N HIS A 121 -5.72 5.63 -15.89
CA HIS A 121 -4.82 6.79 -15.89
C HIS A 121 -3.44 6.39 -15.39
N ALA A 122 -3.37 5.57 -14.35
CA ALA A 122 -2.11 5.08 -13.79
C ALA A 122 -1.35 4.21 -14.80
N ALA A 123 -2.05 3.43 -15.61
CA ALA A 123 -1.43 2.60 -16.63
C ALA A 123 -0.61 3.42 -17.63
N ARG A 124 -1.04 4.65 -17.91
CA ARG A 124 -0.28 5.57 -18.79
C ARG A 124 1.05 5.99 -18.17
N LEU A 125 1.17 5.88 -16.86
CA LEU A 125 2.40 6.16 -16.12
C LEU A 125 3.16 4.88 -15.79
N HIS A 126 2.75 3.76 -16.39
CA HIS A 126 3.32 2.42 -16.15
C HIS A 126 3.14 1.93 -14.71
N ILE A 127 2.06 2.38 -14.05
CA ILE A 127 1.67 1.93 -12.72
C ILE A 127 0.41 1.06 -12.87
N MET A 128 0.49 -0.18 -12.42
CA MET A 128 -0.67 -1.07 -12.40
C MET A 128 -1.36 -0.95 -11.04
N ILE A 129 -2.57 -0.42 -11.02
CA ILE A 129 -3.42 -0.39 -9.82
C ILE A 129 -4.37 -1.57 -9.91
N THR A 130 -4.33 -2.46 -8.91
CA THR A 130 -5.19 -3.63 -8.88
C THR A 130 -5.45 -4.10 -7.45
N VAL A 131 -6.33 -5.09 -7.31
CA VAL A 131 -6.60 -5.76 -6.04
C VAL A 131 -5.57 -6.87 -5.80
N PRO A 132 -5.33 -7.25 -4.54
CA PRO A 132 -4.33 -8.29 -4.23
C PRO A 132 -4.55 -9.62 -4.95
N GLU A 133 -5.81 -10.02 -5.14
CA GLU A 133 -6.16 -11.28 -5.78
C GLU A 133 -5.70 -11.38 -7.24
N ARG A 134 -5.51 -10.23 -7.89
CA ARG A 134 -5.11 -10.16 -9.30
C ARG A 134 -3.64 -9.88 -9.50
N TRP A 135 -2.91 -9.68 -8.41
CA TRP A 135 -1.50 -9.36 -8.54
C TRP A 135 -0.69 -10.58 -8.96
N SER A 136 0.25 -10.37 -9.88
CA SER A 136 1.25 -11.35 -10.26
C SER A 136 2.53 -10.63 -10.64
N ILE A 137 3.67 -11.20 -10.28
CA ILE A 137 4.98 -10.62 -10.61
C ILE A 137 5.25 -10.65 -12.13
N LEU A 138 4.54 -11.50 -12.84
CA LEU A 138 4.73 -11.65 -14.29
C LEU A 138 3.98 -10.60 -15.13
N GLU A 139 3.13 -9.80 -14.51
CA GLU A 139 2.32 -8.80 -15.22
C GLU A 139 2.95 -7.40 -15.30
#